data_e1311efa750e8404e2902ae5f4926d07
#
_entry.id   e1311efa750e8404e2902ae5f4926d07
#
_cell.length_a   1.000
_cell.length_b   1.000
_cell.length_c   1.000
_cell.angle_alpha   90.00
_cell.angle_beta   90.00
_cell.angle_gamma   90.00
#
_symmetry.space_group_name_H-M   'P 1'
#
loop_
_entity.id
_entity.type
_entity.pdbx_description
1 polymer ?
#
loop_
_entity_poly.entity_id
_entity_poly.type
_entity_poly.pdbx_seq_one_letter_code
_entity_poly.pdbx_strand_id
1 'polypeptide(L)' 'MEKLSHSELMQQSLEETTFYMTSAIKIINDKLGKSYAENHPELLGAFMQTTAISNLESILLNKLENIENSIVQMQ' A
#
# COMPACT_ATOMS: atom_id res chain seq x y z
N MET A 1 14.29 -7.12 18.99
CA MET A 1 13.69 -7.18 17.65
C MET A 1 14.77 -7.20 16.60
N GLU A 2 14.81 -8.24 15.82
CA GLU A 2 15.82 -8.34 14.78
C GLU A 2 15.47 -7.42 13.60
N LYS A 3 16.49 -6.74 13.11
CA LYS A 3 16.32 -5.94 11.90
C LYS A 3 16.37 -6.85 10.69
N LEU A 4 15.47 -6.63 9.75
CA LEU A 4 15.52 -7.32 8.48
C LEU A 4 16.77 -6.87 7.70
N SER A 5 17.39 -7.80 7.02
CA SER A 5 18.51 -7.48 6.12
C SER A 5 17.97 -6.67 4.93
N HIS A 6 18.88 -6.03 4.19
CA HIS A 6 18.50 -5.31 2.98
C HIS A 6 17.80 -6.24 1.98
N SER A 7 18.30 -7.46 1.81
CA SER A 7 17.70 -8.45 0.91
C SER A 7 16.29 -8.82 1.35
N GLU A 8 16.07 -9.01 2.64
CA GLU A 8 14.78 -9.36 3.18
C GLU A 8 13.77 -8.22 3.02
N LEU A 9 14.22 -6.98 3.23
CA LEU A 9 13.38 -5.80 3.00
C LEU A 9 12.98 -5.66 1.54
N MET A 10 13.93 -5.90 0.62
CA MET A 10 13.64 -5.87 -0.82
C MET A 10 12.64 -6.94 -1.19
N GLN A 11 12.80 -8.15 -0.66
CA GLN A 11 11.89 -9.25 -0.93
C GLN A 11 10.48 -8.92 -0.43
N GLN A 12 10.37 -8.38 0.76
CA GLN A 12 9.07 -7.98 1.33
C GLN A 12 8.40 -6.91 0.48
N SER A 13 9.16 -5.91 0.03
CA SER A 13 8.64 -4.84 -0.84
C SER A 13 8.11 -5.39 -2.15
N LEU A 14 8.82 -6.35 -2.75
CA LEU A 14 8.38 -6.98 -3.99
C LEU A 14 7.09 -7.77 -3.79
N GLU A 15 6.99 -8.49 -2.69
CA GLU A 15 5.79 -9.26 -2.36
C GLU A 15 4.58 -8.35 -2.17
N GLU A 16 4.75 -7.25 -1.45
CA GLU A 16 3.68 -6.28 -1.23
C GLU A 16 3.24 -5.62 -2.53
N THR A 17 4.20 -5.22 -3.37
CA THR A 17 3.89 -4.61 -4.66
C THR A 17 3.13 -5.58 -5.56
N THR A 18 3.55 -6.84 -5.58
CA THR A 18 2.87 -7.87 -6.36
C THR A 18 1.44 -8.09 -5.86
N PHE A 19 1.26 -8.09 -4.56
CA PHE A 19 -0.07 -8.21 -3.96
C PHE A 19 -0.97 -7.05 -4.37
N TYR A 20 -0.49 -5.82 -4.28
CA TYR A 20 -1.25 -4.65 -4.68
C TYR A 20 -1.62 -4.69 -6.16
N MET A 21 -0.69 -5.10 -7.01
CA MET A 21 -0.93 -5.19 -8.45
C MET A 21 -2.00 -6.23 -8.76
N THR A 22 -1.89 -7.41 -8.18
CA THR A 22 -2.86 -8.49 -8.38
C THR A 22 -4.24 -8.08 -7.90
N SER A 23 -4.32 -7.44 -6.74
CA SER A 23 -5.58 -6.96 -6.18
C SER A 23 -6.19 -5.86 -7.04
N ALA A 24 -5.38 -4.94 -7.54
CA ALA A 24 -5.83 -3.84 -8.39
C ALA A 24 -6.41 -4.38 -9.70
N ILE A 25 -5.74 -5.31 -10.33
CA ILE A 25 -6.21 -5.94 -11.56
C ILE A 25 -7.57 -6.58 -11.34
N LYS A 26 -7.72 -7.34 -10.27
CA LYS A 26 -8.98 -8.00 -9.95
C LYS A 26 -10.11 -7.00 -9.75
N ILE A 27 -9.86 -5.95 -8.95
CA ILE A 27 -10.87 -4.93 -8.66
C ILE A 27 -11.30 -4.21 -9.93
N ILE A 28 -10.33 -3.79 -10.74
CA ILE A 28 -10.61 -3.06 -11.99
C ILE A 28 -11.42 -3.95 -12.93
N ASN A 29 -11.02 -5.20 -13.11
CA ASN A 29 -11.69 -6.10 -14.03
C ASN A 29 -13.09 -6.47 -13.54
N ASP A 30 -13.28 -6.61 -12.23
CA ASP A 30 -14.61 -6.90 -11.66
C ASP A 30 -15.58 -5.73 -11.90
N LYS A 31 -15.07 -4.50 -11.84
CA LYS A 31 -15.94 -3.33 -11.96
C LYS A 31 -16.10 -2.82 -13.38
N LEU A 32 -15.07 -2.93 -14.20
CA LEU A 32 -15.06 -2.30 -15.53
C LEU A 32 -15.08 -3.29 -16.69
N GLY A 33 -14.87 -4.59 -16.40
CA GLY A 33 -14.97 -5.61 -17.42
C GLY A 33 -13.71 -6.46 -17.53
N LYS A 34 -13.88 -7.64 -18.12
CA LYS A 34 -12.80 -8.61 -18.28
C LYS A 34 -11.63 -8.00 -19.04
N SER A 35 -10.42 -8.16 -18.50
CA SER A 35 -9.18 -7.69 -19.11
C SER A 35 -9.07 -6.16 -19.25
N TYR A 36 -9.92 -5.43 -18.57
CA TYR A 36 -9.89 -3.96 -18.67
C TYR A 36 -8.56 -3.40 -18.15
N ALA A 37 -8.05 -3.94 -17.03
CA ALA A 37 -6.79 -3.49 -16.43
C ALA A 37 -5.61 -3.74 -17.36
N GLU A 38 -5.56 -4.89 -18.02
CA GLU A 38 -4.46 -5.25 -18.91
C GLU A 38 -4.45 -4.37 -20.15
N ASN A 39 -5.62 -3.92 -20.61
CA ASN A 39 -5.76 -3.06 -21.77
C ASN A 39 -5.60 -1.58 -21.42
N HIS A 40 -5.55 -1.24 -20.13
CA HIS A 40 -5.43 0.15 -19.68
C HIS A 40 -4.36 0.26 -18.59
N PRO A 41 -3.08 0.07 -18.95
CA PRO A 41 -2.01 0.07 -17.95
C PRO A 41 -1.87 1.40 -17.22
N GLU A 42 -2.24 2.51 -17.82
CA GLU A 42 -2.21 3.81 -17.17
C GLU A 42 -3.22 3.89 -16.03
N LEU A 43 -4.39 3.27 -16.20
CA LEU A 43 -5.39 3.20 -15.13
C LEU A 43 -4.91 2.31 -13.99
N LEU A 44 -4.30 1.18 -14.32
CA LEU A 44 -3.74 0.28 -13.33
C LEU A 44 -2.67 1.00 -12.50
N GLY A 45 -1.78 1.72 -13.17
CA GLY A 45 -0.73 2.49 -12.50
C GLY A 45 -1.29 3.55 -11.58
N ALA A 46 -2.31 4.29 -12.02
CA ALA A 46 -2.96 5.32 -11.22
C ALA A 46 -3.65 4.72 -9.99
N PHE A 47 -4.31 3.59 -10.16
CA PHE A 47 -4.98 2.89 -9.06
C PHE A 47 -3.97 2.44 -8.00
N MET A 48 -2.86 1.85 -8.44
CA MET A 48 -1.81 1.39 -7.54
C MET A 48 -1.16 2.56 -6.79
N GLN A 49 -0.94 3.67 -7.47
CA GLN A 49 -0.37 4.87 -6.88
C GLN A 49 -1.30 5.43 -5.81
N THR A 50 -2.60 5.50 -6.09
CA THR A 50 -3.59 5.98 -5.13
C THR A 50 -3.65 5.07 -3.90
N THR A 51 -3.60 3.75 -4.10
CA THR A 51 -3.60 2.78 -3.00
C THR A 51 -2.37 2.96 -2.13
N ALA A 52 -1.21 3.15 -2.73
CA ALA A 52 0.04 3.35 -1.99
C ALA A 52 0.00 4.63 -1.15
N ILE A 53 -0.54 5.72 -1.72
CA ILE A 53 -0.68 6.99 -1.01
C ILE A 53 -1.65 6.84 0.17
N SER A 54 -2.78 6.19 -0.04
CA SER A 54 -3.77 5.96 1.02
C SER A 54 -3.19 5.13 2.17
N ASN A 55 -2.39 4.12 1.84
CA ASN A 55 -1.71 3.30 2.84
C ASN A 55 -0.71 4.13 3.65
N LEU A 56 0.05 4.99 2.98
CA LEU A 56 0.99 5.87 3.65
C LEU A 56 0.28 6.84 4.59
N GLU A 57 -0.82 7.42 4.15
CA GLU A 57 -1.63 8.33 4.98
C GLU A 57 -2.12 7.63 6.25
N SER A 58 -2.59 6.39 6.13
CA SER A 58 -3.06 5.61 7.28
C SER A 58 -1.94 5.37 8.28
N ILE A 59 -0.74 5.06 7.81
CA ILE A 59 0.43 4.84 8.65
C ILE A 59 0.81 6.14 9.38
N LEU A 60 0.81 7.26 8.66
CA LEU A 60 1.15 8.55 9.24
C LEU A 60 0.14 8.96 10.32
N LEU A 61 -1.14 8.79 10.06
CA LEU A 61 -2.19 9.10 11.04
C LEU A 61 -2.03 8.26 12.30
N ASN A 62 -1.76 6.97 12.13
CA ASN A 62 -1.55 6.07 13.26
C ASN A 62 -0.36 6.51 14.12
N LYS A 63 0.74 6.90 13.47
CA LYS A 63 1.92 7.38 14.19
C LYS A 63 1.66 8.69 14.90
N LEU A 64 0.90 9.60 14.29
CA LEU A 64 0.53 10.87 14.91
C LEU A 64 -0.34 10.64 16.14
N GLU A 65 -1.29 9.71 16.10
CA GLU A 65 -2.10 9.35 17.25
C GLU A 65 -1.25 8.80 18.39
N ASN A 66 -0.27 7.95 18.06
CA ASN A 66 0.62 7.38 19.05
C ASN A 66 1.46 8.46 19.74
N ILE A 67 1.95 9.44 18.99
CA ILE A 67 2.71 10.57 19.53
C ILE A 67 1.81 11.41 20.44
N GLU A 68 0.60 11.72 20.00
CA GLU A 68 -0.37 12.48 20.78
C GLU A 68 -0.68 11.79 22.10
N ASN A 69 -0.92 10.49 22.07
CA ASN A 69 -1.19 9.72 23.28
C ASN A 69 0.01 9.73 24.22
N SER A 70 1.23 9.65 23.70
CA SER A 70 2.45 9.71 24.51
C SER A 70 2.58 11.06 25.20
N ILE A 71 2.27 12.14 24.51
CA ILE A 71 2.31 13.49 25.07
C ILE A 71 1.29 13.62 26.22
N VAL A 72 0.07 13.13 25.99
CA VAL A 72 -0.98 13.17 27.00
C VAL A 72 -0.57 12.41 28.25
N GLN A 73 0.05 11.24 28.09
CA GLN A 73 0.49 10.42 29.24
C GLN A 73 1.63 11.08 30.01
N MET A 74 2.40 11.95 29.39
CA MET A 74 3.50 12.65 30.05
C MET A 74 3.03 13.83 30.90
N GLN A 75 1.79 14.23 30.76
CA GLN A 75 1.19 15.28 31.57
C GLN A 75 0.57 14.67 32.85
#